data_6cf7264e9c239650a401e18423d933b9
#
_entry.id   6cf7264e9c239650a401e18423d933b9
#
_cell.length_a   1.000
_cell.length_b   1.000
_cell.length_c   1.000
_cell.angle_alpha   90.00
_cell.angle_beta   90.00
_cell.angle_gamma   90.00
#
_symmetry.space_group_name_H-M   'P 1'
#
loop_
_entity.id
_entity.type
_entity.pdbx_description
1 polymer ?
#
loop_
_entity_poly.entity_id
_entity_poly.type
_entity_poly.pdbx_seq_one_letter_code
_entity_poly.pdbx_strand_id
1 'polypeptide(L)'
;TMAKHKIKWLLFHEPVELFIRTAKDFQRHLDQLTNSKYEIEILTLGQYQDKYLDGIICDPFTELKEGRVQVSQIYANIIGSFDAPDFYALSMPYLFDNHEHAARVFEGEIGKKLFDHLHEKTNVHGLAYTYSGGYRCTASNTPLNTVEDFAGKTFKRDTNPILANMIDLVNAKKVSNLSASTGTDETD
;
A
#
# COMPACT_ATOMS: atom_id res chain seq x y z
N THR A 1 -30.84 -22.52 -3.01
CA THR A 1 -29.50 -21.92 -2.92
C THR A 1 -29.46 -21.10 -1.65
N MET A 2 -28.61 -21.46 -0.72
CA MET A 2 -28.37 -20.63 0.47
C MET A 2 -27.82 -19.27 0.03
N ALA A 3 -28.28 -18.19 0.66
CA ALA A 3 -27.76 -16.86 0.39
C ALA A 3 -26.26 -16.81 0.75
N LYS A 4 -25.43 -16.34 -0.17
CA LYS A 4 -23.99 -16.15 0.08
C LYS A 4 -23.76 -14.96 1.00
N HIS A 5 -22.79 -15.08 1.90
CA HIS A 5 -22.31 -13.95 2.68
C HIS A 5 -21.46 -13.05 1.80
N LYS A 6 -21.83 -11.78 1.70
CA LYS A 6 -21.08 -10.79 0.91
C LYS A 6 -19.94 -10.20 1.71
N ILE A 7 -18.77 -10.15 1.07
CA ILE A 7 -17.55 -9.51 1.57
C ILE A 7 -17.21 -8.39 0.59
N LYS A 8 -17.12 -7.15 1.08
CA LYS A 8 -16.63 -6.03 0.28
C LYS A 8 -15.11 -5.99 0.34
N TRP A 9 -14.49 -6.06 -0.83
CA TRP A 9 -13.06 -5.86 -1.01
C TRP A 9 -12.83 -4.50 -1.66
N LEU A 10 -12.32 -3.56 -0.89
CA LEU A 10 -12.03 -2.22 -1.36
C LEU A 10 -10.62 -2.16 -1.94
N LEU A 11 -10.52 -1.75 -3.20
CA LEU A 11 -9.24 -1.42 -3.82
C LEU A 11 -8.80 -0.06 -3.29
N PHE A 12 -7.79 -0.05 -2.42
CA PHE A 12 -7.30 1.15 -1.76
C PHE A 12 -6.53 2.06 -2.72
N HIS A 13 -5.88 1.47 -3.70
CA HIS A 13 -5.13 2.17 -4.73
C HIS A 13 -5.87 2.09 -6.07
N GLU A 14 -5.63 3.08 -6.94
CA GLU A 14 -6.17 3.09 -8.30
C GLU A 14 -5.91 1.75 -9.01
N PRO A 15 -6.77 1.35 -9.95
CA PRO A 15 -6.89 -0.02 -10.41
C PRO A 15 -5.62 -0.50 -11.07
N VAL A 16 -4.78 -1.06 -10.25
CA VAL A 16 -3.65 -1.85 -10.70
C VAL A 16 -4.19 -3.26 -10.93
N GLU A 17 -4.03 -3.75 -12.13
CA GLU A 17 -4.50 -5.08 -12.53
C GLU A 17 -4.06 -6.17 -11.53
N LEU A 18 -2.87 -6.04 -10.97
CA LEU A 18 -2.34 -6.96 -9.96
C LEU A 18 -3.24 -7.04 -8.72
N PHE A 19 -3.76 -5.91 -8.23
CA PHE A 19 -4.66 -5.88 -7.07
C PHE A 19 -6.00 -6.55 -7.38
N ILE A 20 -6.53 -6.33 -8.58
CA ILE A 20 -7.76 -6.98 -9.03
C ILE A 20 -7.54 -8.49 -9.16
N ARG A 21 -6.43 -8.93 -9.74
CA ARG A 21 -6.08 -10.36 -9.84
C ARG A 21 -5.95 -11.00 -8.48
N THR A 22 -5.27 -10.34 -7.54
CA THR A 22 -5.13 -10.83 -6.16
C THR A 22 -6.49 -11.05 -5.51
N ALA A 23 -7.41 -10.08 -5.63
CA ALA A 23 -8.77 -10.20 -5.08
C ALA A 23 -9.56 -11.35 -5.74
N LYS A 24 -9.43 -11.52 -7.05
CA LYS A 24 -10.08 -12.62 -7.79
C LYS A 24 -9.51 -13.98 -7.43
N ASP A 25 -8.20 -14.09 -7.27
CA ASP A 25 -7.55 -15.33 -6.83
C ASP A 25 -7.93 -15.68 -5.39
N PHE A 26 -8.02 -14.69 -4.52
CA PHE A 26 -8.52 -14.89 -3.17
C PHE A 26 -9.96 -15.43 -3.19
N GLN A 27 -10.86 -14.85 -3.99
CA GLN A 27 -12.23 -15.33 -4.17
C GLN A 27 -12.24 -16.79 -4.62
N ARG A 28 -11.44 -17.15 -5.61
CA ARG A 28 -11.36 -18.51 -6.13
C ARG A 28 -10.96 -19.53 -5.06
N HIS A 29 -9.95 -19.20 -4.25
CA HIS A 29 -9.54 -20.08 -3.15
C HIS A 29 -10.58 -20.13 -2.03
N LEU A 30 -11.18 -19.01 -1.70
CA LEU A 30 -12.24 -18.95 -0.69
C LEU A 30 -13.45 -19.80 -1.10
N ASP A 31 -13.84 -19.78 -2.37
CA ASP A 31 -14.91 -20.61 -2.91
C ASP A 31 -14.60 -22.09 -2.75
N GLN A 32 -13.37 -22.50 -3.05
CA GLN A 32 -12.93 -23.90 -2.88
C GLN A 32 -12.95 -24.35 -1.43
N LEU A 33 -12.49 -23.50 -0.52
CA LEU A 33 -12.39 -23.84 0.92
C LEU A 33 -13.74 -23.82 1.63
N THR A 34 -14.71 -23.06 1.12
CA THR A 34 -15.98 -22.82 1.81
C THR A 34 -17.21 -23.30 1.06
N ASN A 35 -17.01 -24.05 -0.03
CA ASN A 35 -18.10 -24.46 -0.94
C ASN A 35 -18.94 -23.27 -1.41
N SER A 36 -18.26 -22.19 -1.83
CA SER A 36 -18.88 -20.96 -2.34
C SER A 36 -19.86 -20.29 -1.36
N LYS A 37 -19.60 -20.43 -0.06
CA LYS A 37 -20.40 -19.81 1.00
C LYS A 37 -20.31 -18.28 1.01
N TYR A 38 -19.21 -17.73 0.51
CA TYR A 38 -18.93 -16.29 0.48
C TYR A 38 -18.84 -15.78 -0.94
N GLU A 39 -19.15 -14.51 -1.12
CA GLU A 39 -19.01 -13.78 -2.38
C GLU A 39 -18.23 -12.50 -2.10
N ILE A 40 -17.17 -12.27 -2.87
CA ILE A 40 -16.37 -11.04 -2.77
C ILE A 40 -16.87 -10.05 -3.83
N GLU A 41 -17.28 -8.88 -3.36
CA GLU A 41 -17.57 -7.73 -4.22
C GLU A 41 -16.32 -6.84 -4.25
N ILE A 42 -15.65 -6.81 -5.40
CA ILE A 42 -14.45 -6.01 -5.63
C ILE A 42 -14.88 -4.62 -6.08
N LEU A 43 -14.50 -3.59 -5.32
CA LEU A 43 -14.92 -2.21 -5.54
C LEU A 43 -13.71 -1.27 -5.59
N THR A 44 -13.69 -0.37 -6.54
CA THR A 44 -12.85 0.84 -6.44
C THR A 44 -13.41 1.78 -5.37
N LEU A 45 -12.62 2.75 -4.91
CA LEU A 45 -13.10 3.73 -3.94
C LEU A 45 -14.29 4.52 -4.47
N GLY A 46 -14.25 4.96 -5.73
CA GLY A 46 -15.36 5.66 -6.37
C GLY A 46 -16.62 4.80 -6.46
N GLN A 47 -16.50 3.54 -6.88
CA GLN A 47 -17.62 2.60 -6.94
C GLN A 47 -18.25 2.36 -5.57
N TYR A 48 -17.43 2.24 -4.54
CA TYR A 48 -17.90 2.07 -3.17
C TYR A 48 -18.65 3.30 -2.67
N GLN A 49 -18.08 4.49 -2.86
CA GLN A 49 -18.71 5.75 -2.49
C GLN A 49 -20.06 5.95 -3.19
N ASP A 50 -20.11 5.71 -4.50
CA ASP A 50 -21.36 5.86 -5.27
C ASP A 50 -22.43 4.87 -4.84
N LYS A 51 -22.05 3.61 -4.62
CA LYS A 51 -23.02 2.54 -4.33
C LYS A 51 -23.52 2.54 -2.89
N TYR A 52 -22.64 2.87 -1.92
CA TYR A 52 -22.92 2.69 -0.50
C TYR A 52 -22.98 3.98 0.31
N LEU A 53 -22.46 5.09 -0.22
CA LEU A 53 -22.34 6.36 0.49
C LEU A 53 -22.97 7.54 -0.25
N ASP A 54 -23.83 7.29 -1.25
CA ASP A 54 -24.48 8.32 -2.08
C ASP A 54 -23.46 9.33 -2.68
N GLY A 55 -22.27 8.86 -3.06
CA GLY A 55 -21.20 9.69 -3.61
C GLY A 55 -20.41 10.47 -2.55
N ILE A 56 -20.66 10.29 -1.26
CA ILE A 56 -19.93 10.97 -0.20
C ILE A 56 -18.50 10.41 -0.12
N ILE A 57 -17.52 11.31 -0.11
CA ILE A 57 -16.10 10.97 0.02
C ILE A 57 -15.82 10.42 1.42
N CYS A 58 -15.16 9.28 1.49
CA CYS A 58 -14.76 8.65 2.75
C CYS A 58 -13.25 8.42 2.81
N ASP A 59 -12.76 8.20 4.04
CA ASP A 59 -11.44 7.64 4.25
C ASP A 59 -11.52 6.11 4.18
N PRO A 60 -10.89 5.46 3.19
CA PRO A 60 -11.02 4.02 2.97
C PRO A 60 -10.49 3.18 4.13
N PHE A 61 -9.46 3.66 4.87
CA PHE A 61 -8.96 2.93 6.03
C PHE A 61 -9.95 2.95 7.20
N THR A 62 -10.66 4.06 7.41
CA THR A 62 -11.73 4.15 8.39
C THR A 62 -12.85 3.18 8.06
N GLU A 63 -13.24 3.04 6.79
CA GLU A 63 -14.24 2.07 6.35
C GLU A 63 -13.86 0.62 6.69
N LEU A 64 -12.58 0.28 6.49
CA LEU A 64 -12.02 -1.02 6.85
C LEU A 64 -11.97 -1.21 8.37
N LYS A 65 -11.44 -0.24 9.10
CA LYS A 65 -11.28 -0.27 10.56
C LYS A 65 -12.62 -0.42 11.29
N GLU A 66 -13.67 0.21 10.79
CA GLU A 66 -15.01 0.15 11.36
C GLU A 66 -15.86 -1.02 10.80
N GLY A 67 -15.29 -1.84 9.92
CA GLY A 67 -15.93 -3.06 9.42
C GLY A 67 -17.02 -2.84 8.37
N ARG A 68 -17.18 -1.61 7.84
CA ARG A 68 -18.08 -1.37 6.71
C ARG A 68 -17.57 -1.95 5.41
N VAL A 69 -16.25 -2.09 5.29
CA VAL A 69 -15.54 -2.87 4.29
C VAL A 69 -14.78 -3.97 5.04
N GLN A 70 -14.76 -5.18 4.54
CA GLN A 70 -14.20 -6.32 5.26
C GLN A 70 -12.74 -6.60 4.88
N VAL A 71 -12.36 -6.36 3.63
CA VAL A 71 -11.01 -6.68 3.13
C VAL A 71 -10.50 -5.56 2.25
N SER A 72 -9.19 -5.34 2.29
CA SER A 72 -8.48 -4.46 1.37
C SER A 72 -7.05 -4.93 1.18
N GLN A 73 -6.41 -4.47 0.13
CA GLN A 73 -4.98 -4.60 -0.09
C GLN A 73 -4.35 -3.22 -0.13
N ILE A 74 -3.39 -2.97 0.76
CA ILE A 74 -2.82 -1.65 1.02
C ILE A 74 -1.30 -1.74 0.93
N TYR A 75 -0.65 -0.76 0.31
CA TYR A 75 0.80 -0.67 0.32
C TYR A 75 1.34 -0.50 1.74
N ALA A 76 2.31 -1.34 2.11
CA ALA A 76 2.89 -1.34 3.46
C ALA A 76 3.50 0.02 3.85
N ASN A 77 4.03 0.77 2.88
CA ASN A 77 4.65 2.07 3.14
C ASN A 77 3.69 3.17 3.60
N ILE A 78 2.39 3.00 3.42
CA ILE A 78 1.39 3.97 3.90
C ILE A 78 0.67 3.51 5.16
N ILE A 79 0.76 2.24 5.53
CA ILE A 79 0.11 1.71 6.75
C ILE A 79 0.62 2.44 8.00
N GLY A 80 1.88 2.86 8.03
CA GLY A 80 2.44 3.63 9.12
C GLY A 80 1.68 4.92 9.44
N SER A 81 1.01 5.54 8.47
CA SER A 81 0.18 6.73 8.65
C SER A 81 -1.17 6.45 9.33
N PHE A 82 -1.54 5.19 9.51
CA PHE A 82 -2.80 4.73 10.10
C PHE A 82 -2.61 4.21 11.54
N ASP A 83 -1.84 4.93 12.36
CA ASP A 83 -1.52 4.60 13.74
C ASP A 83 -0.65 3.34 13.92
N ALA A 84 0.01 2.87 12.87
CA ALA A 84 0.94 1.74 12.89
C ALA A 84 2.34 2.13 12.38
N PRO A 85 3.06 3.03 13.07
CA PRO A 85 4.31 3.64 12.57
C PRO A 85 5.45 2.64 12.35
N ASP A 86 5.41 1.48 12.97
CA ASP A 86 6.42 0.43 12.79
C ASP A 86 6.53 -0.02 11.32
N PHE A 87 5.43 0.07 10.56
CA PHE A 87 5.45 -0.24 9.13
C PHE A 87 6.34 0.69 8.31
N TYR A 88 6.65 1.88 8.80
CA TYR A 88 7.59 2.77 8.12
C TYR A 88 8.99 2.16 7.98
N ALA A 89 9.39 1.27 8.88
CA ALA A 89 10.67 0.57 8.79
C ALA A 89 10.82 -0.20 7.47
N LEU A 90 9.73 -0.68 6.89
CA LEU A 90 9.73 -1.41 5.61
C LEU A 90 10.10 -0.53 4.41
N SER A 91 10.14 0.78 4.58
CA SER A 91 10.51 1.75 3.55
C SER A 91 11.98 2.15 3.59
N MET A 92 12.77 1.57 4.50
CA MET A 92 14.21 1.84 4.56
C MET A 92 14.88 1.41 3.26
N PRO A 93 15.68 2.29 2.64
CA PRO A 93 16.47 1.92 1.47
C PRO A 93 17.41 0.76 1.78
N TYR A 94 17.57 -0.16 0.82
CA TYR A 94 18.47 -1.32 0.93
C TYR A 94 18.19 -2.25 2.12
N LEU A 95 16.96 -2.26 2.63
CA LEU A 95 16.57 -3.09 3.78
C LEU A 95 16.66 -4.59 3.47
N PHE A 96 16.30 -4.98 2.25
CA PHE A 96 16.28 -6.38 1.82
C PHE A 96 17.30 -6.64 0.72
N ASP A 97 18.06 -7.71 0.86
CA ASP A 97 19.05 -8.14 -0.14
C ASP A 97 18.37 -8.69 -1.41
N ASN A 98 17.27 -9.42 -1.22
CA ASN A 98 16.52 -10.08 -2.29
C ASN A 98 15.11 -10.45 -1.80
N HIS A 99 14.29 -11.03 -2.70
CA HIS A 99 12.92 -11.43 -2.39
C HIS A 99 12.85 -12.56 -1.35
N GLU A 100 13.79 -13.50 -1.37
CA GLU A 100 13.84 -14.57 -0.37
C GLU A 100 14.13 -14.03 1.04
N HIS A 101 15.01 -13.02 1.17
CA HIS A 101 15.24 -12.33 2.44
C HIS A 101 13.95 -11.64 2.91
N ALA A 102 13.29 -10.90 2.03
CA ALA A 102 12.02 -10.24 2.37
C ALA A 102 10.94 -11.26 2.79
N ALA A 103 10.80 -12.36 2.07
CA ALA A 103 9.86 -13.43 2.41
C ALA A 103 10.12 -14.02 3.82
N ARG A 104 11.38 -14.32 4.14
CA ARG A 104 11.73 -14.81 5.49
C ARG A 104 11.37 -13.83 6.60
N VAL A 105 11.54 -12.52 6.36
CA VAL A 105 11.19 -11.48 7.33
C VAL A 105 9.67 -11.39 7.48
N PHE A 106 8.94 -11.33 6.38
CA PHE A 106 7.49 -11.15 6.39
C PHE A 106 6.73 -12.39 6.87
N GLU A 107 7.20 -13.58 6.54
CA GLU A 107 6.61 -14.85 6.99
C GLU A 107 7.10 -15.26 8.38
N GLY A 108 8.07 -14.56 8.95
CA GLY A 108 8.65 -14.81 10.25
C GLY A 108 8.07 -13.97 11.37
N GLU A 109 8.81 -13.93 12.49
CA GLU A 109 8.37 -13.23 13.71
C GLU A 109 8.22 -11.70 13.52
N ILE A 110 9.03 -11.09 12.67
CA ILE A 110 8.96 -9.63 12.43
C ILE A 110 7.66 -9.29 11.71
N GLY A 111 7.33 -10.00 10.64
CA GLY A 111 6.08 -9.82 9.93
C GLY A 111 4.86 -10.04 10.82
N LYS A 112 4.93 -11.08 11.68
CA LYS A 112 3.87 -11.34 12.67
C LYS A 112 3.73 -10.18 13.67
N LYS A 113 4.83 -9.68 14.23
CA LYS A 113 4.80 -8.55 15.16
C LYS A 113 4.20 -7.29 14.55
N LEU A 114 4.53 -7.00 13.29
CA LEU A 114 3.93 -5.87 12.58
C LEU A 114 2.41 -6.02 12.47
N PHE A 115 1.91 -7.20 12.14
CA PHE A 115 0.48 -7.48 12.10
C PHE A 115 -0.18 -7.41 13.49
N ASP A 116 0.48 -7.92 14.52
CA ASP A 116 -0.01 -7.83 15.90
C ASP A 116 -0.14 -6.37 16.35
N HIS A 117 0.86 -5.52 16.06
CA HIS A 117 0.80 -4.08 16.35
C HIS A 117 -0.30 -3.37 15.54
N LEU A 118 -0.44 -3.70 14.25
CA LEU A 118 -1.52 -3.15 13.43
C LEU A 118 -2.88 -3.45 14.05
N HIS A 119 -3.11 -4.71 14.43
CA HIS A 119 -4.36 -5.12 15.06
C HIS A 119 -4.58 -4.42 16.41
N GLU A 120 -3.57 -4.36 17.26
CA GLU A 120 -3.65 -3.70 18.56
C GLU A 120 -4.04 -2.21 18.45
N LYS A 121 -3.47 -1.52 17.46
CA LYS A 121 -3.69 -0.07 17.28
C LYS A 121 -4.96 0.27 16.50
N THR A 122 -5.39 -0.57 15.58
CA THR A 122 -6.43 -0.22 14.61
C THR A 122 -7.60 -1.19 14.56
N ASN A 123 -7.50 -2.34 15.22
CA ASN A 123 -8.42 -3.47 15.09
C ASN A 123 -8.48 -4.08 13.68
N VAL A 124 -7.52 -3.77 12.81
CA VAL A 124 -7.39 -4.36 11.47
C VAL A 124 -6.42 -5.53 11.53
N HIS A 125 -6.81 -6.69 11.02
CA HIS A 125 -5.98 -7.87 10.96
C HIS A 125 -5.18 -7.92 9.65
N GLY A 126 -3.86 -8.08 9.75
CA GLY A 126 -3.04 -8.47 8.61
C GLY A 126 -3.23 -9.95 8.29
N LEU A 127 -3.54 -10.26 7.04
CA LEU A 127 -3.76 -11.64 6.58
C LEU A 127 -2.51 -12.23 5.93
N ALA A 128 -1.86 -11.48 5.07
CA ALA A 128 -0.66 -11.88 4.36
C ALA A 128 0.07 -10.65 3.79
N TYR A 129 1.34 -10.83 3.51
CA TYR A 129 2.12 -9.88 2.70
C TYR A 129 2.14 -10.35 1.25
N THR A 130 1.96 -9.40 0.34
CA THR A 130 2.01 -9.65 -1.09
C THR A 130 3.00 -8.69 -1.75
N TYR A 131 3.44 -9.03 -2.95
CA TYR A 131 4.34 -8.18 -3.72
C TYR A 131 3.55 -7.43 -4.80
N SER A 132 3.84 -6.14 -4.95
CA SER A 132 3.24 -5.32 -6.01
C SER A 132 4.15 -5.18 -7.25
N GLY A 133 5.28 -5.86 -7.25
CA GLY A 133 6.30 -5.81 -8.29
C GLY A 133 7.68 -6.12 -7.74
N GLY A 134 8.71 -5.55 -8.34
CA GLY A 134 10.09 -5.70 -7.92
C GLY A 134 10.51 -4.62 -6.90
N TYR A 135 11.77 -4.24 -6.98
CA TYR A 135 12.31 -3.18 -6.15
C TYR A 135 11.79 -1.81 -6.54
N ARG A 136 11.65 -0.94 -5.55
CA ARG A 136 11.41 0.48 -5.81
C ARG A 136 12.65 1.07 -6.48
N CYS A 137 12.47 1.66 -7.64
CA CYS A 137 13.53 2.31 -8.39
C CYS A 137 13.36 3.84 -8.36
N THR A 138 14.46 4.55 -8.33
CA THR A 138 14.48 5.99 -8.53
C THR A 138 14.52 6.28 -10.03
N ALA A 139 13.50 6.94 -10.54
CA ALA A 139 13.49 7.47 -11.90
C ALA A 139 14.10 8.88 -11.91
N SER A 140 14.99 9.16 -12.85
CA SER A 140 15.63 10.46 -12.99
C SER A 140 15.86 10.79 -14.45
N ASN A 141 15.80 12.08 -14.78
CA ASN A 141 16.15 12.58 -16.12
C ASN A 141 17.65 12.83 -16.31
N THR A 142 18.45 12.61 -15.27
CA THR A 142 19.93 12.66 -15.31
C THR A 142 20.50 11.43 -14.60
N PRO A 143 21.70 10.96 -14.97
CA PRO A 143 22.32 9.84 -14.28
C PRO A 143 22.50 10.09 -12.80
N LEU A 144 22.20 9.07 -11.98
CA LEU A 144 22.44 9.04 -10.54
C LEU A 144 23.29 7.81 -10.23
N ASN A 145 24.60 7.95 -10.27
CA ASN A 145 25.54 6.86 -10.09
C ASN A 145 26.12 6.81 -8.68
N THR A 146 26.17 7.96 -8.00
CA THR A 146 26.67 8.12 -6.64
C THR A 146 25.69 8.86 -5.77
N VAL A 147 25.87 8.85 -4.46
CA VAL A 147 25.02 9.61 -3.51
C VAL A 147 25.13 11.10 -3.77
N GLU A 148 26.29 11.59 -4.15
CA GLU A 148 26.57 13.00 -4.44
C GLU A 148 25.77 13.51 -5.64
N ASP A 149 25.42 12.64 -6.57
CA ASP A 149 24.61 13.00 -7.77
C ASP A 149 23.19 13.45 -7.40
N PHE A 150 22.71 13.11 -6.21
CA PHE A 150 21.40 13.55 -5.70
C PHE A 150 21.39 15.00 -5.24
N ALA A 151 22.54 15.55 -4.90
CA ALA A 151 22.63 16.92 -4.32
C ALA A 151 22.01 17.95 -5.27
N GLY A 152 21.10 18.76 -4.73
CA GLY A 152 20.41 19.82 -5.47
C GLY A 152 19.36 19.34 -6.48
N LYS A 153 19.19 18.02 -6.66
CA LYS A 153 18.12 17.48 -7.50
C LYS A 153 16.76 17.66 -6.83
N THR A 154 15.73 17.74 -7.64
CA THR A 154 14.35 17.92 -7.19
C THR A 154 13.63 16.59 -7.19
N PHE A 155 13.07 16.20 -6.05
CA PHE A 155 12.29 14.97 -5.89
C PHE A 155 10.87 15.28 -5.43
N LYS A 156 9.92 14.48 -5.90
CA LYS A 156 8.55 14.51 -5.40
C LYS A 156 8.58 14.21 -3.89
N ARG A 157 7.91 15.07 -3.11
CA ARG A 157 7.74 14.83 -1.67
C ARG A 157 6.98 13.53 -1.45
N ASP A 158 7.48 12.70 -0.54
CA ASP A 158 6.76 11.54 -0.04
C ASP A 158 6.18 11.85 1.35
N THR A 159 4.99 11.35 1.64
CA THR A 159 4.37 11.49 2.96
C THR A 159 4.98 10.53 3.98
N ASN A 160 5.68 9.49 3.53
CA ASN A 160 6.42 8.57 4.37
C ASN A 160 7.65 9.28 4.95
N PRO A 161 7.80 9.37 6.29
CA PRO A 161 8.88 10.11 6.92
C PRO A 161 10.27 9.53 6.63
N ILE A 162 10.39 8.23 6.42
CA ILE A 162 11.67 7.58 6.08
C ILE A 162 12.14 8.07 4.69
N LEU A 163 11.24 8.03 3.70
CA LEU A 163 11.58 8.48 2.35
C LEU A 163 11.81 9.99 2.28
N ALA A 164 11.05 10.77 3.04
CA ALA A 164 11.27 12.21 3.18
C ALA A 164 12.64 12.52 3.77
N ASN A 165 13.04 11.82 4.84
CA ASN A 165 14.36 11.98 5.46
C ASN A 165 15.49 11.56 4.52
N MET A 166 15.30 10.52 3.73
CA MET A 166 16.29 10.10 2.73
C MET A 166 16.62 11.24 1.77
N ILE A 167 15.59 11.94 1.26
CA ILE A 167 15.77 13.08 0.35
C ILE A 167 16.60 14.19 1.02
N ASP A 168 16.37 14.47 2.30
CA ASP A 168 17.14 15.46 3.06
C ASP A 168 18.59 15.02 3.24
N LEU A 169 18.83 13.76 3.59
CA LEU A 169 20.16 13.20 3.82
C LEU A 169 21.06 13.26 2.59
N VAL A 170 20.51 13.16 1.40
CA VAL A 170 21.26 13.26 0.14
C VAL A 170 21.32 14.69 -0.41
N ASN A 171 20.91 15.69 0.40
CA ASN A 171 20.88 17.10 0.02
C ASN A 171 20.06 17.43 -1.24
N ALA A 172 19.02 16.66 -1.49
CA ALA A 172 18.08 16.91 -2.55
C ALA A 172 16.95 17.86 -2.09
N LYS A 173 16.17 18.38 -3.03
CA LYS A 173 15.03 19.27 -2.78
C LYS A 173 13.72 18.49 -2.86
N LYS A 174 12.78 18.77 -1.95
CA LYS A 174 11.43 18.18 -1.96
C LYS A 174 10.43 19.16 -2.53
N VAL A 175 9.60 18.67 -3.48
CA VAL A 175 8.49 19.46 -4.07
C VAL A 175 7.18 18.67 -3.95
N SER A 176 6.07 19.39 -3.83
CA SER A 176 4.75 18.76 -3.62
C SER A 176 4.23 18.10 -4.89
N ASN A 177 4.37 18.79 -6.04
CA ASN A 177 3.97 18.29 -7.33
C ASN A 177 5.19 18.30 -8.27
N LEU A 178 5.42 17.19 -8.94
CA LEU A 178 6.50 17.05 -9.90
C LEU A 178 5.97 16.30 -11.12
N SER A 179 6.10 16.91 -12.29
CA SER A 179 5.74 16.27 -13.54
C SER A 179 6.71 15.12 -13.84
N ALA A 180 6.19 13.90 -14.02
CA ALA A 180 6.97 12.75 -14.43
C ALA A 180 7.55 12.91 -15.85
N SER A 181 6.93 13.72 -16.71
CA SER A 181 7.35 13.94 -18.09
C SER A 181 8.41 15.04 -18.24
N THR A 182 8.34 16.10 -17.42
CA THR A 182 9.22 17.26 -17.50
C THR A 182 10.26 17.33 -16.38
N GLY A 183 10.01 16.67 -15.26
CA GLY A 183 10.85 16.77 -14.07
C GLY A 183 10.83 18.12 -13.39
N THR A 184 9.82 18.96 -13.69
CA THR A 184 9.63 20.29 -13.10
C THR A 184 8.51 20.31 -12.08
N ASP A 185 8.56 21.24 -11.14
CA ASP A 185 7.48 21.47 -10.19
C ASP A 185 6.26 22.04 -10.94
N GLU A 186 5.08 21.45 -10.71
CA GLU A 186 3.80 21.88 -11.30
C GLU A 186 3.02 22.82 -10.38
N THR A 187 3.55 23.16 -9.21
CA THR A 187 2.95 24.17 -8.32
C THR A 187 3.40 25.55 -8.74
N ASP A 188 2.49 26.34 -9.28
CA ASP A 188 2.57 27.80 -9.36
C ASP A 188 1.89 28.44 -8.15
#